data_7525dbb0cd9b5ce6c592a541dc9c7ab6
#
_entry.id   7525dbb0cd9b5ce6c592a541dc9c7ab6
#
_cell.length_a   1.000
_cell.length_b   1.000
_cell.length_c   1.000
_cell.angle_alpha   90.00
_cell.angle_beta   90.00
_cell.angle_gamma   90.00
#
_symmetry.space_group_name_H-M   'P 1'
#
loop_
_entity.id
_entity.type
_entity.pdbx_description
1 polymer ?
#
loop_
_entity_poly.entity_id
_entity_poly.type
_entity_poly.pdbx_seq_one_letter_code
_entity_poly.pdbx_strand_id
1 'polypeptide(L)'
;VFSAVDAVVLPGVGALGTAMANLRRINGVQQVQELVQRGERPVLGICVGHQMFFEQGTERDETVDGLGCLPGTVVPMATPRLPHMGWNTVHPPADTALFTGISGERFYFVHSCAVVTVSPESAHAMTGRNGHPVRTTTTCHDGCTFVSAVECGQLCSTQFHPEKSGPAGIQLLRNWLAMI
;
A
#
# COMPACT_ATOMS: atom_id res chain seq x y z
N VAL A 1 3.18 -20.23 9.91
CA VAL A 1 4.46 -19.57 9.56
C VAL A 1 4.55 -18.21 10.20
N PHE A 2 3.48 -17.37 10.13
CA PHE A 2 3.51 -16.00 10.67
C PHE A 2 3.35 -15.89 12.20
N SER A 3 3.09 -16.97 12.90
CA SER A 3 2.89 -16.96 14.38
C SER A 3 4.16 -16.73 15.20
N ALA A 4 5.33 -16.89 14.58
CA ALA A 4 6.63 -16.84 15.26
C ALA A 4 7.47 -15.58 14.89
N VAL A 5 6.85 -14.56 14.30
CA VAL A 5 7.54 -13.34 13.87
C VAL A 5 6.91 -12.11 14.52
N ASP A 6 7.69 -11.06 14.73
CA ASP A 6 7.22 -9.82 15.36
C ASP A 6 6.50 -8.90 14.37
N ALA A 7 6.84 -8.97 13.08
CA ALA A 7 6.23 -8.19 12.00
C ALA A 7 6.29 -8.94 10.67
N VAL A 8 5.47 -8.54 9.70
CA VAL A 8 5.41 -9.14 8.37
C VAL A 8 5.56 -8.08 7.29
N VAL A 9 6.43 -8.32 6.32
CA VAL A 9 6.54 -7.50 5.11
C VAL A 9 6.06 -8.31 3.90
N LEU A 10 5.16 -7.74 3.12
CA LEU A 10 4.72 -8.27 1.82
C LEU A 10 5.30 -7.38 0.70
N PRO A 11 6.50 -7.67 0.22
CA PRO A 11 7.01 -7.03 -0.97
C PRO A 11 6.36 -7.66 -2.21
N GLY A 12 6.24 -6.91 -3.28
CA GLY A 12 5.76 -7.45 -4.55
C GLY A 12 6.23 -6.63 -5.74
N VAL A 13 6.51 -7.32 -6.84
CA VAL A 13 6.82 -6.72 -8.14
C VAL A 13 6.05 -7.45 -9.24
N GLY A 14 5.82 -6.80 -10.37
CA GLY A 14 5.09 -7.39 -11.50
C GLY A 14 3.57 -7.25 -11.35
N ALA A 15 2.81 -8.25 -11.78
CA ALA A 15 1.36 -8.22 -11.84
C ALA A 15 0.71 -8.66 -10.52
N LEU A 16 -0.38 -7.99 -10.14
CA LEU A 16 -1.19 -8.33 -8.95
C LEU A 16 -1.66 -9.80 -8.99
N GLY A 17 -2.15 -10.27 -10.13
CA GLY A 17 -2.62 -11.65 -10.31
C GLY A 17 -1.54 -12.67 -9.99
N THR A 18 -0.31 -12.44 -10.44
CA THR A 18 0.83 -13.31 -10.15
C THR A 18 1.17 -13.31 -8.65
N ALA A 19 1.18 -12.14 -8.03
CA ALA A 19 1.46 -12.02 -6.59
C ALA A 19 0.41 -12.74 -5.75
N MET A 20 -0.88 -12.56 -6.06
CA MET A 20 -1.98 -13.25 -5.38
C MET A 20 -1.96 -14.77 -5.61
N ALA A 21 -1.65 -15.24 -6.82
CA ALA A 21 -1.49 -16.66 -7.10
C ALA A 21 -0.34 -17.29 -6.28
N ASN A 22 0.79 -16.60 -6.17
CA ASN A 22 1.91 -17.05 -5.36
C ASN A 22 1.55 -17.11 -3.86
N LEU A 23 0.84 -16.12 -3.36
CA LEU A 23 0.39 -16.08 -1.96
C LEU A 23 -0.62 -17.22 -1.67
N ARG A 24 -1.54 -17.49 -2.61
CA ARG A 24 -2.49 -18.63 -2.51
C ARG A 24 -1.75 -19.98 -2.48
N ARG A 25 -0.72 -20.16 -3.30
CA ARG A 25 0.07 -21.41 -3.37
C ARG A 25 0.72 -21.79 -2.05
N ILE A 26 1.06 -20.82 -1.21
CA ILE A 26 1.63 -21.06 0.13
C ILE A 26 0.59 -21.00 1.26
N ASN A 27 -0.71 -20.99 0.92
CA ASN A 27 -1.83 -20.81 1.87
C ASN A 27 -1.70 -19.51 2.71
N GLY A 28 -1.09 -18.46 2.13
CA GLY A 28 -0.78 -17.23 2.84
C GLY A 28 -1.96 -16.25 2.93
N VAL A 29 -2.96 -16.36 2.05
CA VAL A 29 -4.08 -15.39 1.98
C VAL A 29 -4.80 -15.29 3.32
N GLN A 30 -5.32 -16.40 3.82
CA GLN A 30 -6.04 -16.43 5.09
C GLN A 30 -5.15 -15.99 6.26
N GLN A 31 -3.89 -16.42 6.27
CA GLN A 31 -2.95 -16.06 7.34
C GLN A 31 -2.69 -14.54 7.39
N VAL A 32 -2.55 -13.88 6.23
CA VAL A 32 -2.36 -12.42 6.17
C VAL A 32 -3.66 -11.70 6.56
N GLN A 33 -4.81 -12.16 6.08
CA GLN A 33 -6.11 -11.59 6.45
C GLN A 33 -6.35 -11.66 7.96
N GLU A 34 -6.09 -12.80 8.58
CA GLU A 34 -6.21 -12.99 10.04
C GLU A 34 -5.23 -12.07 10.80
N LEU A 35 -4.01 -11.95 10.33
CA LEU A 35 -2.99 -11.10 10.95
C LEU A 35 -3.43 -9.62 10.94
N VAL A 36 -3.92 -9.11 9.80
CA VAL A 36 -4.44 -7.75 9.67
C VAL A 36 -5.69 -7.55 10.54
N GLN A 37 -6.60 -8.52 10.55
CA GLN A 37 -7.85 -8.43 11.32
C GLN A 37 -7.61 -8.41 12.83
N ARG A 38 -6.67 -9.21 13.33
CA ARG A 38 -6.32 -9.22 14.76
C ARG A 38 -5.57 -7.97 15.20
N GLY A 39 -4.81 -7.33 14.28
CA GLY A 39 -4.06 -6.13 14.56
C GLY A 39 -3.00 -6.30 15.66
N GLU A 40 -2.53 -7.53 15.90
CA GLU A 40 -1.55 -7.84 16.96
C GLU A 40 -0.11 -7.56 16.54
N ARG A 41 0.15 -7.46 15.25
CA ARG A 41 1.49 -7.30 14.68
C ARG A 41 1.51 -6.38 13.49
N PRO A 42 2.56 -5.58 13.33
CA PRO A 42 2.71 -4.71 12.17
C PRO A 42 2.86 -5.50 10.87
N VAL A 43 2.15 -5.01 9.86
CA VAL A 43 2.22 -5.53 8.49
C VAL A 43 2.57 -4.39 7.55
N LEU A 44 3.56 -4.58 6.68
CA LEU A 44 3.95 -3.61 5.66
C LEU A 44 3.80 -4.20 4.26
N GLY A 45 2.96 -3.59 3.41
CA GLY A 45 2.90 -3.88 1.98
C GLY A 45 3.75 -2.92 1.16
N ILE A 46 4.52 -3.44 0.19
CA ILE A 46 5.36 -2.59 -0.67
C ILE A 46 5.04 -2.88 -2.14
N CYS A 47 4.73 -1.83 -2.90
CA CYS A 47 4.42 -1.82 -4.33
C CYS A 47 3.25 -2.76 -4.67
N VAL A 48 3.44 -3.89 -5.32
CA VAL A 48 2.37 -4.87 -5.54
C VAL A 48 1.85 -5.42 -4.20
N GLY A 49 2.68 -5.52 -3.16
CA GLY A 49 2.25 -5.87 -1.81
C GLY A 49 1.24 -4.86 -1.22
N HIS A 50 1.37 -3.56 -1.53
CA HIS A 50 0.36 -2.56 -1.21
C HIS A 50 -0.96 -2.85 -1.97
N GLN A 51 -0.87 -3.12 -3.26
CA GLN A 51 -2.03 -3.41 -4.10
C GLN A 51 -2.79 -4.66 -3.65
N MET A 52 -2.09 -5.66 -3.13
CA MET A 52 -2.70 -6.91 -2.64
C MET A 52 -3.70 -6.68 -1.50
N PHE A 53 -3.57 -5.64 -0.69
CA PHE A 53 -4.46 -5.39 0.46
C PHE A 53 -5.84 -4.89 0.07
N PHE A 54 -6.02 -4.35 -1.13
CA PHE A 54 -7.32 -3.88 -1.61
C PHE A 54 -8.26 -5.03 -2.00
N GLU A 55 -9.52 -4.70 -2.28
CA GLU A 55 -10.56 -5.70 -2.58
C GLU A 55 -10.24 -6.46 -3.87
N GLN A 56 -9.84 -5.73 -4.91
CA GLN A 56 -9.57 -6.31 -6.23
C GLN A 56 -8.65 -5.42 -7.06
N GLY A 57 -8.17 -5.96 -8.15
CA GLY A 57 -7.47 -5.20 -9.18
C GLY A 57 -7.85 -5.64 -10.57
N THR A 58 -7.89 -4.69 -11.50
CA THR A 58 -8.12 -4.95 -12.93
C THR A 58 -6.82 -4.63 -13.68
N GLU A 59 -6.26 -5.62 -14.34
CA GLU A 59 -5.07 -5.48 -15.16
C GLU A 59 -5.27 -6.28 -16.46
N ARG A 60 -5.07 -5.64 -17.63
CA ARG A 60 -5.23 -6.27 -18.95
C ARG A 60 -6.60 -6.97 -19.13
N ASP A 61 -7.68 -6.28 -18.72
CA ASP A 61 -9.06 -6.77 -18.78
C ASP A 61 -9.38 -8.00 -17.91
N GLU A 62 -8.45 -8.41 -17.05
CA GLU A 62 -8.67 -9.44 -16.06
C GLU A 62 -8.88 -8.82 -14.68
N THR A 63 -9.91 -9.27 -13.97
CA THR A 63 -10.15 -8.87 -12.57
C THR A 63 -9.65 -9.95 -11.64
N VAL A 64 -8.86 -9.55 -10.65
CA VAL A 64 -8.25 -10.42 -9.66
C VAL A 64 -8.65 -9.96 -8.27
N ASP A 65 -9.16 -10.87 -7.45
CA ASP A 65 -9.42 -10.60 -6.05
C ASP A 65 -8.11 -10.40 -5.28
N GLY A 66 -8.05 -9.30 -4.51
CA GLY A 66 -7.01 -9.05 -3.53
C GLY A 66 -7.29 -9.72 -2.19
N LEU A 67 -6.68 -9.18 -1.15
CA LEU A 67 -6.89 -9.64 0.25
C LEU A 67 -8.18 -9.06 0.87
N GLY A 68 -8.76 -8.00 0.29
CA GLY A 68 -9.96 -7.36 0.79
C GLY A 68 -9.82 -6.78 2.20
N CYS A 69 -8.62 -6.44 2.62
CA CYS A 69 -8.37 -5.77 3.91
C CYS A 69 -8.70 -4.28 3.88
N LEU A 70 -8.56 -3.66 2.71
CA LEU A 70 -8.79 -2.25 2.43
C LEU A 70 -9.82 -2.10 1.32
N PRO A 71 -10.75 -1.14 1.42
CA PRO A 71 -11.69 -0.87 0.34
C PRO A 71 -11.00 -0.23 -0.86
N GLY A 72 -11.46 -0.57 -2.05
CA GLY A 72 -10.99 0.02 -3.31
C GLY A 72 -10.51 -1.00 -4.33
N THR A 73 -10.35 -0.50 -5.55
CA THR A 73 -9.92 -1.30 -6.71
C THR A 73 -8.64 -0.72 -7.31
N VAL A 74 -7.66 -1.58 -7.53
CA VAL A 74 -6.43 -1.25 -8.27
C VAL A 74 -6.74 -1.27 -9.76
N VAL A 75 -6.51 -0.16 -10.44
CA VAL A 75 -6.80 -0.01 -11.88
C VAL A 75 -5.59 0.56 -12.61
N PRO A 76 -5.48 0.36 -13.94
CA PRO A 76 -4.52 1.10 -14.75
C PRO A 76 -4.74 2.60 -14.60
N MET A 77 -3.67 3.35 -14.40
CA MET A 77 -3.74 4.80 -14.26
C MET A 77 -4.06 5.45 -15.62
N ALA A 78 -5.04 6.35 -15.63
CA ALA A 78 -5.42 7.11 -16.83
C ALA A 78 -4.47 8.32 -17.00
N THR A 79 -3.25 8.07 -17.46
CA THR A 79 -2.22 9.10 -17.67
C THR A 79 -1.43 8.79 -18.95
N PRO A 80 -0.97 9.83 -19.70
CA PRO A 80 -0.25 9.63 -20.95
C PRO A 80 1.14 9.03 -20.77
N ARG A 81 1.74 9.12 -19.58
CA ARG A 81 3.10 8.62 -19.31
C ARG A 81 3.09 7.48 -18.31
N LEU A 82 3.12 6.26 -18.80
CA LEU A 82 3.25 5.04 -18.02
C LEU A 82 4.51 4.25 -18.45
N PRO A 83 5.17 3.59 -17.50
CA PRO A 83 4.87 3.57 -16.06
C PRO A 83 5.18 4.91 -15.38
N HIS A 84 4.51 5.21 -14.26
CA HIS A 84 4.99 6.22 -13.30
C HIS A 84 6.30 5.70 -12.71
N MET A 85 7.41 6.22 -13.21
CA MET A 85 8.76 5.79 -12.83
C MET A 85 9.61 7.00 -12.43
N GLY A 86 10.18 6.93 -11.24
CA GLY A 86 11.08 7.96 -10.71
C GLY A 86 10.64 8.50 -9.35
N TRP A 87 11.22 9.66 -8.99
CA TRP A 87 11.01 10.32 -7.70
C TRP A 87 9.83 11.26 -7.75
N ASN A 88 8.91 11.11 -6.79
CA ASN A 88 7.74 11.99 -6.67
C ASN A 88 7.46 12.31 -5.20
N THR A 89 6.74 13.42 -4.96
CA THR A 89 6.28 13.84 -3.63
C THR A 89 5.03 13.09 -3.23
N VAL A 90 4.80 13.02 -1.93
CA VAL A 90 3.61 12.43 -1.32
C VAL A 90 2.90 13.47 -0.46
N HIS A 91 1.60 13.29 -0.25
CA HIS A 91 0.76 14.17 0.56
C HIS A 91 0.11 13.36 1.69
N PRO A 92 0.83 13.12 2.80
CA PRO A 92 0.30 12.40 3.94
C PRO A 92 -0.68 13.28 4.74
N PRO A 93 -1.63 12.66 5.47
CA PRO A 93 -2.47 13.39 6.42
C PRO A 93 -1.63 13.93 7.60
N ALA A 94 -2.15 14.96 8.28
CA ALA A 94 -1.42 15.63 9.35
C ALA A 94 -1.14 14.72 10.57
N ASP A 95 -1.98 13.71 10.79
CA ASP A 95 -1.89 12.76 11.89
C ASP A 95 -1.17 11.45 11.52
N THR A 96 -0.37 11.46 10.45
CA THR A 96 0.42 10.30 10.02
C THR A 96 1.51 9.95 11.03
N ALA A 97 1.64 8.68 11.36
CA ALA A 97 2.79 8.15 12.09
C ALA A 97 3.92 7.73 11.14
N LEU A 98 3.53 7.14 10.01
CA LEU A 98 4.47 6.59 9.02
C LEU A 98 5.38 7.66 8.40
N PHE A 99 4.86 8.88 8.18
CA PHE A 99 5.61 9.98 7.57
C PHE A 99 6.12 11.02 8.56
N THR A 100 6.19 10.70 9.85
CA THR A 100 6.74 11.60 10.87
C THR A 100 8.16 12.03 10.52
N GLY A 101 8.35 13.35 10.39
CA GLY A 101 9.64 13.99 10.07
C GLY A 101 10.07 13.92 8.61
N ILE A 102 9.27 13.33 7.71
CA ILE A 102 9.59 13.14 6.28
C ILE A 102 8.44 13.46 5.33
N SER A 103 7.42 14.20 5.77
CA SER A 103 6.23 14.51 4.97
C SER A 103 6.51 15.34 3.71
N GLY A 104 7.62 16.08 3.66
CA GLY A 104 8.04 16.87 2.49
C GLY A 104 9.02 16.15 1.56
N GLU A 105 9.35 14.91 1.84
CA GLU A 105 10.37 14.17 1.11
C GLU A 105 9.82 13.53 -0.17
N ARG A 106 10.75 13.07 -1.03
CA ARG A 106 10.42 12.37 -2.27
C ARG A 106 10.71 10.88 -2.13
N PHE A 107 9.86 10.08 -2.79
CA PHE A 107 9.97 8.63 -2.79
C PHE A 107 10.04 8.09 -4.22
N TYR A 108 10.62 6.91 -4.39
CA TYR A 108 10.81 6.27 -5.69
C TYR A 108 9.64 5.37 -6.05
N PHE A 109 9.01 5.67 -7.17
CA PHE A 109 7.87 4.94 -7.74
C PHE A 109 8.28 4.16 -9.00
N VAL A 110 7.65 3.01 -9.22
CA VAL A 110 7.67 2.30 -10.50
C VAL A 110 6.40 1.42 -10.61
N HIS A 111 5.34 1.95 -11.20
CA HIS A 111 4.07 1.24 -11.35
C HIS A 111 3.24 1.84 -12.49
N SER A 112 2.27 1.06 -13.02
CA SER A 112 1.29 1.52 -14.01
C SER A 112 -0.14 1.44 -13.50
N CYS A 113 -0.37 0.66 -12.43
CA CYS A 113 -1.67 0.51 -11.79
C CYS A 113 -1.62 1.08 -10.37
N ALA A 114 -2.74 1.60 -9.90
CA ALA A 114 -2.90 2.14 -8.55
C ALA A 114 -4.38 2.18 -8.13
N VAL A 115 -4.67 2.44 -6.88
CA VAL A 115 -6.01 2.84 -6.43
C VAL A 115 -6.17 4.33 -6.69
N VAL A 116 -6.94 4.65 -7.74
CA VAL A 116 -7.19 6.03 -8.16
C VAL A 116 -8.30 6.63 -7.30
N THR A 117 -8.06 7.81 -6.76
CA THR A 117 -9.06 8.56 -5.98
C THR A 117 -9.44 9.86 -6.69
N VAL A 118 -10.71 10.22 -6.59
CA VAL A 118 -11.24 11.46 -7.16
C VAL A 118 -11.09 12.65 -6.20
N SER A 119 -10.99 12.40 -4.90
CA SER A 119 -10.67 13.43 -3.91
C SER A 119 -9.95 12.83 -2.68
N PRO A 120 -9.06 13.63 -2.04
CA PRO A 120 -8.44 13.21 -0.77
C PRO A 120 -9.48 12.94 0.34
N GLU A 121 -10.57 13.71 0.37
CA GLU A 121 -11.62 13.54 1.38
C GLU A 121 -12.34 12.19 1.25
N SER A 122 -12.59 11.74 0.03
CA SER A 122 -13.20 10.42 -0.22
C SER A 122 -12.33 9.28 0.31
N ALA A 123 -11.02 9.45 0.29
CA ALA A 123 -10.09 8.44 0.77
C ALA A 123 -10.03 8.36 2.31
N HIS A 124 -10.33 9.45 3.03
CA HIS A 124 -10.26 9.49 4.51
C HIS A 124 -11.53 8.96 5.20
N ALA A 125 -12.64 8.77 4.48
CA ALA A 125 -13.90 8.29 5.05
C ALA A 125 -14.00 6.75 5.14
N MET A 126 -12.95 6.04 4.78
CA MET A 126 -12.94 4.58 4.70
C MET A 126 -12.57 3.93 6.03
N THR A 127 -13.13 2.76 6.28
CA THR A 127 -12.78 1.89 7.41
C THR A 127 -12.23 0.57 6.86
N GLY A 128 -11.09 0.14 7.36
CA GLY A 128 -10.53 -1.15 7.00
C GLY A 128 -11.31 -2.32 7.63
N ARG A 129 -11.09 -3.51 7.12
CA ARG A 129 -11.74 -4.73 7.62
C ARG A 129 -11.46 -5.00 9.12
N ASN A 130 -10.36 -4.47 9.64
CA ASN A 130 -10.00 -4.53 11.06
C ASN A 130 -10.75 -3.52 11.95
N GLY A 131 -11.67 -2.73 11.39
CA GLY A 131 -12.45 -1.71 12.12
C GLY A 131 -11.71 -0.40 12.39
N HIS A 132 -10.45 -0.26 11.94
CA HIS A 132 -9.70 0.99 12.07
C HIS A 132 -9.96 1.96 10.91
N PRO A 133 -9.91 3.27 11.15
CA PRO A 133 -9.97 4.26 10.08
C PRO A 133 -8.78 4.09 9.13
N VAL A 134 -9.05 4.22 7.84
CA VAL A 134 -8.01 4.19 6.79
C VAL A 134 -7.49 5.60 6.61
N ARG A 135 -6.21 5.82 6.93
CA ARG A 135 -5.49 7.06 6.60
C ARG A 135 -4.77 6.86 5.28
N THR A 136 -5.05 7.69 4.32
CA THR A 136 -4.44 7.61 3.00
C THR A 136 -3.47 8.75 2.77
N THR A 137 -2.31 8.40 2.24
CA THR A 137 -1.36 9.34 1.62
C THR A 137 -1.58 9.30 0.11
N THR A 138 -1.64 10.45 -0.53
CA THR A 138 -1.86 10.56 -1.96
C THR A 138 -0.65 11.09 -2.71
N THR A 139 -0.60 10.82 -4.01
CA THR A 139 0.39 11.34 -4.96
C THR A 139 -0.31 11.67 -6.26
N CYS A 140 0.15 12.71 -6.95
CA CYS A 140 -0.32 13.06 -8.29
C CYS A 140 0.77 12.76 -9.32
N HIS A 141 0.42 12.06 -10.41
CA HIS A 141 1.26 11.84 -11.57
C HIS A 141 0.48 12.19 -12.83
N ASP A 142 0.95 13.21 -13.56
CA ASP A 142 0.32 13.70 -14.81
C ASP A 142 -1.20 13.91 -14.70
N GLY A 143 -1.64 14.55 -13.62
CA GLY A 143 -3.05 14.82 -13.36
C GLY A 143 -3.87 13.66 -12.78
N CYS A 144 -3.28 12.46 -12.68
CA CYS A 144 -3.91 11.32 -12.01
C CYS A 144 -3.50 11.27 -10.54
N THR A 145 -4.46 11.46 -9.64
CA THR A 145 -4.24 11.34 -8.18
C THR A 145 -4.58 9.93 -7.74
N PHE A 146 -3.70 9.33 -6.95
CA PHE A 146 -3.83 7.94 -6.48
C PHE A 146 -3.37 7.79 -5.02
N VAL A 147 -3.80 6.71 -4.38
CA VAL A 147 -3.36 6.32 -3.04
C VAL A 147 -1.94 5.79 -3.12
N SER A 148 -1.00 6.51 -2.52
CA SER A 148 0.42 6.16 -2.52
C SER A 148 0.92 5.51 -1.22
N ALA A 149 0.16 5.64 -0.13
CA ALA A 149 0.37 4.86 1.09
C ALA A 149 -0.93 4.79 1.91
N VAL A 150 -0.98 3.80 2.81
CA VAL A 150 -2.08 3.59 3.74
C VAL A 150 -1.52 3.28 5.12
N GLU A 151 -2.21 3.83 6.15
CA GLU A 151 -2.09 3.46 7.56
C GLU A 151 -3.48 3.05 8.06
N CYS A 152 -3.63 1.84 8.60
CA CYS A 152 -4.90 1.30 9.10
C CYS A 152 -4.66 0.34 10.28
N GLY A 153 -4.62 0.86 11.50
CA GLY A 153 -4.18 0.11 12.67
C GLY A 153 -2.72 -0.33 12.50
N GLN A 154 -2.46 -1.62 12.60
CA GLN A 154 -1.12 -2.20 12.41
C GLN A 154 -0.77 -2.47 10.93
N LEU A 155 -1.70 -2.24 10.00
CA LEU A 155 -1.44 -2.33 8.57
C LEU A 155 -0.92 -1.01 8.04
N CYS A 156 0.30 -1.05 7.49
CA CYS A 156 0.87 0.01 6.66
C CYS A 156 1.16 -0.50 5.26
N SER A 157 1.06 0.36 4.26
CA SER A 157 1.47 -0.03 2.91
C SER A 157 1.88 1.17 2.06
N THR A 158 2.78 0.96 1.09
CA THR A 158 3.29 1.98 0.20
C THR A 158 3.29 1.50 -1.26
N GLN A 159 2.78 2.33 -2.18
CA GLN A 159 2.88 2.07 -3.62
C GLN A 159 4.32 2.30 -4.13
N PHE A 160 5.05 3.20 -3.50
CA PHE A 160 6.46 3.44 -3.75
C PHE A 160 7.34 2.41 -3.03
N HIS A 161 8.63 2.42 -3.36
CA HIS A 161 9.65 1.55 -2.80
C HIS A 161 10.46 2.29 -1.72
N PRO A 162 10.16 2.13 -0.43
CA PRO A 162 10.95 2.78 0.63
C PRO A 162 12.41 2.32 0.60
N GLU A 163 12.67 1.05 0.28
CA GLU A 163 14.03 0.49 0.16
C GLU A 163 14.87 1.13 -0.97
N LYS A 164 14.22 1.83 -1.93
CA LYS A 164 14.86 2.58 -3.02
C LYS A 164 14.79 4.09 -2.83
N SER A 165 14.20 4.55 -1.72
CA SER A 165 13.89 5.97 -1.49
C SER A 165 14.94 6.67 -0.60
N GLY A 166 16.15 6.15 -0.55
CA GLY A 166 17.28 6.79 0.15
C GLY A 166 17.00 7.07 1.64
N PRO A 167 17.50 8.19 2.20
CA PRO A 167 17.32 8.50 3.62
C PRO A 167 15.86 8.61 4.05
N ALA A 168 14.98 9.16 3.20
CA ALA A 168 13.55 9.27 3.49
C ALA A 168 12.89 7.90 3.62
N GLY A 169 13.22 6.97 2.72
CA GLY A 169 12.75 5.60 2.78
C GLY A 169 13.23 4.84 4.01
N ILE A 170 14.50 5.03 4.40
CA ILE A 170 15.06 4.45 5.63
C ILE A 170 14.32 5.00 6.86
N GLN A 171 14.04 6.31 6.90
CA GLN A 171 13.31 6.90 8.01
C GLN A 171 11.87 6.39 8.08
N LEU A 172 11.19 6.21 6.92
CA LEU A 172 9.86 5.62 6.87
C LEU A 172 9.85 4.20 7.46
N LEU A 173 10.83 3.37 7.09
CA LEU A 173 10.97 2.02 7.65
C LEU A 173 11.24 2.05 9.16
N ARG A 174 12.03 3.00 9.66
CA ARG A 174 12.22 3.21 11.10
C ARG A 174 10.94 3.62 11.81
N ASN A 175 10.15 4.52 11.21
CA ASN A 175 8.86 4.93 11.76
C ASN A 175 7.91 3.73 11.85
N TRP A 176 7.87 2.89 10.80
CA TRP A 176 7.08 1.66 10.83
C TRP A 176 7.56 0.67 11.90
N LEU A 177 8.88 0.46 12.03
CA LEU A 177 9.45 -0.39 13.07
C LEU A 177 9.19 0.14 14.49
N ALA A 178 9.04 1.44 14.67
CA ALA A 178 8.68 2.03 15.96
C ALA A 178 7.22 1.76 16.38
N MET A 179 6.40 1.14 15.51
CA MET A 179 5.06 0.68 15.83
C MET A 179 5.06 -0.74 16.46
N ILE A 180 6.22 -1.44 16.44
CA ILE A 180 6.43 -2.76 17.07
C ILE A 180 6.72 -2.55 18.55
#